data_3180387f5c5890411546f68a7594bbb6
#
_entry.id   3180387f5c5890411546f68a7594bbb6
#
_cell.length_a   1.000
_cell.length_b   1.000
_cell.length_c   1.000
_cell.angle_alpha   90.00
_cell.angle_beta   90.00
_cell.angle_gamma   90.00
#
_symmetry.space_group_name_H-M   'P 1'
#
loop_
_entity.id
_entity.type
_entity.pdbx_description
1 polymer ?
#
loop_
_entity_poly.entity_id
_entity_poly.type
_entity_poly.pdbx_seq_one_letter_code
_entity_poly.pdbx_strand_id
1 'polypeptide(L)'
;MRSQSLETDIAYLKDMVLYLDKAVAVLEKTRRYNLPLDDDMVVDSIEMNLGQVGEQLSLGKLSEEVKQKYSDRINWIQIKGFRNFIYHNYSNLNFKIV
;
A
#
# COMPACT_ATOMS: atom_id res chain seq x y z
N MET A 1 -0.89 28.15 -1.21
CA MET A 1 0.46 27.88 -1.72
C MET A 1 0.86 26.44 -1.40
N ARG A 2 1.42 25.73 -2.36
CA ARG A 2 1.86 24.37 -2.11
C ARG A 2 3.12 24.37 -1.25
N SER A 3 3.16 23.51 -0.25
CA SER A 3 4.34 23.30 0.58
C SER A 3 5.31 22.28 -0.01
N GLN A 4 4.87 21.55 -1.05
CA GLN A 4 5.64 20.48 -1.68
C GLN A 4 5.47 20.55 -3.19
N SER A 5 6.54 20.26 -3.92
CA SER A 5 6.50 20.32 -5.38
C SER A 5 5.66 19.21 -5.98
N LEU A 6 5.13 19.48 -7.18
CA LEU A 6 4.41 18.48 -7.96
C LEU A 6 5.28 17.26 -8.27
N GLU A 7 6.56 17.48 -8.56
CA GLU A 7 7.50 16.41 -8.87
C GLU A 7 7.68 15.48 -7.68
N THR A 8 7.74 16.03 -6.47
CA THR A 8 7.83 15.22 -5.25
C THR A 8 6.57 14.39 -5.05
N ASP A 9 5.40 14.99 -5.24
CA ASP A 9 4.13 14.25 -5.14
C ASP A 9 4.06 13.11 -6.18
N ILE A 10 4.50 13.39 -7.41
CA ILE A 10 4.53 12.36 -8.46
C ILE A 10 5.46 11.20 -8.07
N ALA A 11 6.60 11.51 -7.45
CA ALA A 11 7.52 10.48 -6.98
C ALA A 11 6.86 9.55 -5.95
N TYR A 12 6.14 10.11 -4.99
CA TYR A 12 5.42 9.30 -4.00
C TYR A 12 4.30 8.47 -4.64
N LEU A 13 3.57 9.04 -5.60
CA LEU A 13 2.54 8.29 -6.32
C LEU A 13 3.13 7.14 -7.13
N LYS A 14 4.28 7.36 -7.77
CA LYS A 14 4.97 6.31 -8.50
C LYS A 14 5.41 5.18 -7.58
N ASP A 15 5.88 5.51 -6.38
CA ASP A 15 6.24 4.50 -5.39
C ASP A 15 5.02 3.66 -4.98
N MET A 16 3.88 4.31 -4.80
CA MET A 16 2.64 3.58 -4.49
C MET A 16 2.30 2.58 -5.60
N VAL A 17 2.37 3.01 -6.86
CA VAL A 17 2.10 2.13 -8.02
C VAL A 17 3.12 0.99 -8.05
N LEU A 18 4.39 1.29 -7.80
CA LEU A 18 5.44 0.27 -7.79
C LEU A 18 5.13 -0.84 -6.78
N TYR A 19 4.75 -0.48 -5.57
CA TYR A 19 4.45 -1.48 -4.54
C TYR A 19 3.15 -2.23 -4.82
N LEU A 20 2.15 -1.57 -5.41
CA LEU A 20 0.94 -2.24 -5.86
C LEU A 20 1.27 -3.27 -6.95
N ASP A 21 2.10 -2.91 -7.92
CA ASP A 21 2.51 -3.82 -8.98
C ASP A 21 3.27 -5.02 -8.42
N LYS A 22 4.11 -4.80 -7.41
CA LYS A 22 4.82 -5.90 -6.74
C LYS A 22 3.85 -6.85 -6.05
N ALA A 23 2.83 -6.33 -5.39
CA ALA A 23 1.81 -7.17 -4.74
C ALA A 23 1.04 -7.99 -5.76
N VAL A 24 0.65 -7.38 -6.89
CA VAL A 24 -0.03 -8.07 -7.98
C VAL A 24 0.88 -9.17 -8.56
N ALA A 25 2.16 -8.89 -8.75
CA ALA A 25 3.11 -9.87 -9.27
C ALA A 25 3.24 -11.08 -8.33
N VAL A 26 3.19 -10.88 -7.02
CA VAL A 26 3.19 -11.97 -6.05
C VAL A 26 1.94 -12.83 -6.22
N LEU A 27 0.77 -12.20 -6.37
CA LEU A 27 -0.48 -12.95 -6.59
C LEU A 27 -0.44 -13.77 -7.87
N GLU A 28 0.11 -13.21 -8.94
CA GLU A 28 0.25 -13.92 -10.21
C GLU A 28 1.17 -15.13 -10.09
N LYS A 29 2.30 -14.98 -9.41
CA LYS A 29 3.22 -16.11 -9.16
C LYS A 29 2.56 -17.16 -8.28
N THR A 30 1.82 -16.76 -7.27
CA THR A 30 1.09 -17.66 -6.39
C THR A 30 0.16 -18.53 -7.20
N ARG A 31 -0.59 -17.93 -8.12
CA ARG A 31 -1.51 -18.68 -8.99
C ARG A 31 -0.76 -19.59 -9.95
N ARG A 32 0.33 -19.10 -10.55
CA ARG A 32 1.12 -19.84 -11.53
C ARG A 32 1.72 -21.11 -10.94
N TYR A 33 2.20 -21.04 -9.71
CA TYR A 33 2.86 -22.16 -9.04
C TYR A 33 1.93 -22.92 -8.09
N ASN A 34 0.65 -22.62 -8.11
CA ASN A 34 -0.36 -23.28 -7.27
C ASN A 34 -0.03 -23.23 -5.78
N LEU A 35 0.54 -22.13 -5.32
CA LEU A 35 0.82 -21.92 -3.91
C LEU A 35 -0.46 -21.53 -3.17
N PRO A 36 -0.64 -21.97 -1.91
CA PRO A 36 -1.78 -21.50 -1.12
C PRO A 36 -1.66 -19.99 -0.85
N LEU A 37 -2.79 -19.28 -0.82
CA LEU A 37 -2.81 -17.87 -0.52
C LEU A 37 -2.37 -17.56 0.91
N ASP A 38 -2.47 -18.54 1.81
CA ASP A 38 -2.03 -18.41 3.19
C ASP A 38 -0.60 -18.92 3.42
N ASP A 39 0.14 -19.19 2.35
CA ASP A 39 1.57 -19.49 2.45
C ASP A 39 2.30 -18.28 3.06
N ASP A 40 3.17 -18.53 4.04
CA ASP A 40 3.82 -17.47 4.80
C ASP A 40 4.60 -16.51 3.89
N MET A 41 5.29 -17.01 2.89
CA MET A 41 6.06 -16.15 1.97
C MET A 41 5.12 -15.25 1.15
N VAL A 42 3.98 -15.79 0.74
CA VAL A 42 2.97 -15.04 -0.02
C VAL A 42 2.39 -13.93 0.86
N VAL A 43 1.94 -14.29 2.06
CA VAL A 43 1.34 -13.33 3.00
C VAL A 43 2.32 -12.24 3.35
N ASP A 44 3.56 -12.61 3.72
CA ASP A 44 4.57 -11.64 4.12
C ASP A 44 4.89 -10.66 3.00
N SER A 45 5.01 -11.16 1.78
CA SER A 45 5.35 -10.30 0.64
C SER A 45 4.22 -9.33 0.30
N ILE A 46 2.96 -9.80 0.32
CA ILE A 46 1.81 -8.93 0.03
C ILE A 46 1.65 -7.88 1.12
N GLU A 47 1.75 -8.27 2.38
CA GLU A 47 1.63 -7.33 3.50
C GLU A 47 2.70 -6.25 3.45
N MET A 48 3.94 -6.63 3.17
CA MET A 48 5.04 -5.67 3.07
C MET A 48 4.79 -4.66 1.96
N ASN A 49 4.37 -5.12 0.79
CA ASN A 49 4.13 -4.21 -0.34
C ASN A 49 2.93 -3.30 -0.10
N LEU A 50 1.83 -3.85 0.43
CA LEU A 50 0.65 -3.03 0.74
C LEU A 50 0.94 -2.04 1.87
N GLY A 51 1.75 -2.46 2.85
CA GLY A 51 2.20 -1.55 3.92
C GLY A 51 2.99 -0.38 3.35
N GLN A 52 3.84 -0.61 2.36
CA GLN A 52 4.61 0.45 1.72
C GLN A 52 3.71 1.40 0.92
N VAL A 53 2.63 0.91 0.33
CA VAL A 53 1.65 1.80 -0.32
C VAL A 53 1.11 2.81 0.70
N GLY A 54 0.67 2.32 1.87
CA GLY A 54 0.16 3.18 2.93
C GLY A 54 1.22 4.10 3.53
N GLU A 55 2.50 3.67 3.52
CA GLU A 55 3.60 4.48 4.06
C GLU A 55 3.75 5.80 3.32
N GLN A 56 3.42 5.85 2.02
CA GLN A 56 3.50 7.08 1.24
C GLN A 56 2.50 8.14 1.70
N LEU A 57 1.55 7.77 2.55
CA LEU A 57 0.57 8.69 3.13
C LEU A 57 1.02 9.27 4.46
N SER A 58 2.21 8.89 4.95
CA SER A 58 2.76 9.41 6.19
C SER A 58 3.07 10.89 6.08
N LEU A 59 3.09 11.57 7.23
CA LEU A 59 3.41 12.99 7.28
C LEU A 59 4.77 13.26 6.62
N GLY A 60 4.81 14.28 5.79
CA GLY A 60 6.03 14.66 5.08
C GLY A 60 6.26 13.92 3.76
N LYS A 61 5.33 13.04 3.38
CA LYS A 61 5.38 12.34 2.09
C LYS A 61 4.35 12.93 1.15
N LEU A 62 3.39 12.15 0.64
CA LEU A 62 2.38 12.69 -0.28
C LEU A 62 1.67 13.89 0.34
N SER A 63 1.57 15.01 -0.40
CA SER A 63 1.04 16.25 0.15
C SER A 63 -0.46 16.15 0.47
N GLU A 64 -0.91 16.95 1.44
CA GLU A 64 -2.31 17.07 1.79
C GLU A 64 -3.14 17.64 0.63
N GLU A 65 -2.54 18.52 -0.18
CA GLU A 65 -3.22 19.08 -1.34
C GLU A 65 -3.66 18.01 -2.33
N VAL A 66 -2.76 17.07 -2.64
CA VAL A 66 -3.08 15.97 -3.55
C VAL A 66 -4.12 15.04 -2.93
N LYS A 67 -3.96 14.69 -1.66
CA LYS A 67 -4.93 13.83 -0.97
C LYS A 67 -6.32 14.46 -0.98
N GLN A 68 -6.41 15.74 -0.70
CA GLN A 68 -7.70 16.45 -0.67
C GLN A 68 -8.33 16.52 -2.06
N LYS A 69 -7.52 16.79 -3.08
CA LYS A 69 -8.01 16.91 -4.46
C LYS A 69 -8.68 15.64 -4.96
N TYR A 70 -8.19 14.47 -4.56
CA TYR A 70 -8.69 13.18 -5.02
C TYR A 70 -9.47 12.42 -3.93
N SER A 71 -9.88 13.10 -2.87
CA SER A 71 -10.59 12.46 -1.74
C SER A 71 -11.94 11.88 -2.10
N ASP A 72 -12.55 12.36 -3.18
CA ASP A 72 -13.83 11.83 -3.68
C ASP A 72 -13.67 10.50 -4.44
N ARG A 73 -12.44 10.17 -4.85
CA ARG A 73 -12.14 8.97 -5.62
C ARG A 73 -11.35 7.94 -4.83
N ILE A 74 -10.54 8.40 -3.88
CA ILE A 74 -9.62 7.55 -3.12
C ILE A 74 -9.84 7.78 -1.64
N ASN A 75 -10.11 6.71 -0.92
CA ASN A 75 -10.26 6.78 0.53
C ASN A 75 -8.87 6.64 1.19
N TRP A 76 -8.18 7.75 1.30
CA TRP A 76 -6.84 7.81 1.89
C TRP A 76 -6.80 7.33 3.34
N ILE A 77 -7.87 7.63 4.09
CA ILE A 77 -7.97 7.24 5.51
C ILE A 77 -7.99 5.72 5.63
N GLN A 78 -8.74 5.03 4.77
CA GLN A 78 -8.79 3.57 4.78
C GLN A 78 -7.44 2.96 4.40
N ILE A 79 -6.75 3.52 3.41
CA ILE A 79 -5.43 3.02 2.99
C ILE A 79 -4.44 3.17 4.14
N LYS A 80 -4.43 4.32 4.79
CA LYS A 80 -3.55 4.56 5.93
C LYS A 80 -3.90 3.66 7.11
N GLY A 81 -5.19 3.46 7.36
CA GLY A 81 -5.67 2.57 8.41
C GLY A 81 -5.25 1.13 8.17
N PHE A 82 -5.31 0.67 6.94
CA PHE A 82 -4.86 -0.67 6.57
C PHE A 82 -3.35 -0.84 6.81
N ARG A 83 -2.55 0.15 6.41
CA ARG A 83 -1.11 0.14 6.67
C ARG A 83 -0.81 0.06 8.17
N ASN A 84 -1.52 0.85 8.98
CA ASN A 84 -1.35 0.81 10.43
C ASN A 84 -1.75 -0.53 11.01
N PHE A 85 -2.85 -1.11 10.51
CA PHE A 85 -3.30 -2.42 10.93
C PHE A 85 -2.24 -3.49 10.65
N ILE A 86 -1.64 -3.47 9.46
CA ILE A 86 -0.58 -4.41 9.08
C ILE A 86 0.60 -4.29 10.04
N TYR A 87 1.07 -3.07 10.28
CA TYR A 87 2.27 -2.85 11.10
C TYR A 87 2.07 -3.19 12.57
N HIS A 88 0.86 -2.99 13.09
CA HIS A 88 0.57 -3.27 14.50
C HIS A 88 0.11 -4.70 14.76
N ASN A 89 -0.42 -5.37 13.76
CA ASN A 89 -1.05 -6.69 13.93
C ASN A 89 -0.45 -7.74 12.99
N TYR A 90 0.77 -7.54 12.53
CA TYR A 90 1.40 -8.37 11.51
C TYR A 90 1.31 -9.86 11.84
N SER A 91 1.71 -10.25 13.04
CA SER A 91 1.73 -11.65 13.47
C SER A 91 0.33 -12.26 13.62
N ASN A 92 -0.70 -11.43 13.71
CA ASN A 92 -2.09 -11.85 13.94
C ASN A 92 -2.99 -11.60 12.75
N LEU A 93 -2.44 -11.15 11.62
CA LEU A 93 -3.24 -10.80 10.46
C LEU A 93 -3.88 -12.04 9.85
N ASN A 94 -5.21 -12.00 9.69
CA ASN A 94 -5.94 -13.03 8.97
C ASN A 94 -6.02 -12.66 7.50
N PHE A 95 -5.23 -13.32 6.67
CA PHE A 95 -5.13 -12.98 5.26
C PHE A 95 -6.45 -13.11 4.50
N LYS A 96 -7.35 -13.99 4.96
CA LYS A 96 -8.65 -14.17 4.31
C LYS A 96 -9.56 -12.94 4.44
N ILE A 97 -9.28 -12.06 5.39
CA ILE A 97 -10.03 -10.84 5.62
C ILE A 97 -9.48 -9.69 4.77
N VAL A 98 -8.21 -9.75 4.45
CA VAL A 98 -7.54 -8.74 3.66
C VAL A 98 -7.97 -8.80 2.21
#